data_70ae458beb79e21c5ca6ca17f2952214
#
_entry.id   70ae458beb79e21c5ca6ca17f2952214
#
_cell.length_a   1.000
_cell.length_b   1.000
_cell.length_c   1.000
_cell.angle_alpha   90.00
_cell.angle_beta   90.00
_cell.angle_gamma   90.00
#
_symmetry.space_group_name_H-M   'P 1'
#
loop_
_entity.id
_entity.type
_entity.pdbx_description
1 polymer ?
#
loop_
_entity_poly.entity_id
_entity_poly.type
_entity_poly.pdbx_seq_one_letter_code
_entity_poly.pdbx_strand_id
1 'polypeptide(L)'
;MADEHTLAHLFRAQPQAVGRSPNEAWSPQRFRLSPAPLARILDEGDMIETGDRSFHVIHLPGHSPGSIGLLDERNGDLLAGDAIYRGRLIDDLPGSDALAYRQTMQRLLQIEFSRAFCGHGETIDQIELRAIARTYLDSAG
;
A
#
# COMPACT_ATOMS: atom_id res chain seq x y z
N MET A 1 2.41 22.16 -8.77
CA MET A 1 2.11 20.85 -9.37
C MET A 1 1.97 19.71 -8.35
N ALA A 2 2.44 19.82 -7.12
CA ALA A 2 2.29 18.77 -6.11
C ALA A 2 0.87 18.60 -5.51
N ASP A 3 -0.02 19.55 -5.69
CA ASP A 3 -1.34 19.55 -5.03
C ASP A 3 -2.45 18.82 -5.82
N GLU A 4 -2.30 18.65 -7.14
CA GLU A 4 -3.35 18.08 -8.00
C GLU A 4 -3.49 16.55 -7.89
N HIS A 5 -2.49 15.86 -7.33
CA HIS A 5 -2.46 14.41 -7.18
C HIS A 5 -2.32 13.96 -5.72
N THR A 6 -2.63 14.83 -4.77
CA THR A 6 -2.53 14.52 -3.34
C THR A 6 -3.87 14.09 -2.75
N LEU A 7 -3.84 13.38 -1.62
CA LEU A 7 -5.03 13.09 -0.82
C LEU A 7 -5.83 14.34 -0.48
N ALA A 8 -5.17 15.51 -0.31
CA ALA A 8 -5.84 16.78 -0.08
C ALA A 8 -6.71 17.20 -1.27
N HIS A 9 -6.23 16.99 -2.51
CA HIS A 9 -7.04 17.24 -3.70
C HIS A 9 -8.22 16.29 -3.79
N LEU A 10 -7.98 14.99 -3.59
CA LEU A 10 -9.04 13.97 -3.58
C LEU A 10 -10.15 14.30 -2.58
N PHE A 11 -9.80 14.64 -1.34
CA PHE A 11 -10.78 14.95 -0.30
C PHE A 11 -11.55 16.24 -0.56
N ARG A 12 -10.96 17.22 -1.25
CA ARG A 12 -11.68 18.42 -1.70
C ARG A 12 -12.64 18.15 -2.85
N ALA A 13 -12.21 17.32 -3.81
CA ALA A 13 -13.02 16.97 -4.97
C ALA A 13 -14.12 15.97 -4.63
N GLN A 14 -13.87 15.07 -3.71
CA GLN A 14 -14.77 13.99 -3.29
C GLN A 14 -14.84 13.92 -1.75
N PRO A 15 -15.54 14.87 -1.09
CA PRO A 15 -15.66 14.91 0.38
C PRO A 15 -16.22 13.61 0.99
N GLN A 16 -17.06 12.89 0.23
CA GLN A 16 -17.65 11.61 0.63
C GLN A 16 -16.61 10.47 0.71
N ALA A 17 -15.41 10.62 0.13
CA ALA A 17 -14.32 9.67 0.28
C ALA A 17 -13.79 9.61 1.72
N VAL A 18 -14.10 10.62 2.53
CA VAL A 18 -13.79 10.63 3.96
C VAL A 18 -14.93 9.93 4.70
N GLY A 19 -14.78 8.66 4.99
CA GLY A 19 -15.82 7.85 5.66
C GLY A 19 -16.15 8.34 7.07
N ARG A 20 -15.18 8.94 7.79
CA ARG A 20 -15.37 9.50 9.12
C ARG A 20 -14.46 10.71 9.34
N SER A 21 -15.03 11.81 9.82
CA SER A 21 -14.25 12.97 10.23
C SER A 21 -13.36 12.64 11.44
N PRO A 22 -12.07 13.02 11.44
CA PRO A 22 -11.19 12.84 12.59
C PRO A 22 -11.67 13.56 13.85
N ASN A 23 -12.30 14.72 13.69
CA ASN A 23 -12.92 15.51 14.77
C ASN A 23 -13.92 16.52 14.20
N GLU A 24 -14.70 17.18 15.07
CA GLU A 24 -15.74 18.13 14.67
C GLU A 24 -15.20 19.38 13.94
N ALA A 25 -13.97 19.78 14.22
CA ALA A 25 -13.34 20.95 13.59
C ALA A 25 -12.73 20.65 12.23
N TRP A 26 -12.60 19.38 11.85
CA TRP A 26 -12.00 18.97 10.59
C TRP A 26 -12.97 19.19 9.42
N SER A 27 -12.44 19.63 8.29
CA SER A 27 -13.20 19.81 7.06
C SER A 27 -12.32 19.54 5.84
N PRO A 28 -12.84 18.81 4.82
CA PRO A 28 -12.10 18.53 3.59
C PRO A 28 -11.60 19.80 2.89
N GLN A 29 -12.42 20.89 2.95
CA GLN A 29 -12.11 22.15 2.30
C GLN A 29 -10.94 22.88 2.96
N ARG A 30 -10.74 22.66 4.26
CA ARG A 30 -9.64 23.24 5.05
C ARG A 30 -8.42 22.33 5.15
N PHE A 31 -8.58 21.06 4.79
CA PHE A 31 -7.46 20.12 4.84
C PHE A 31 -6.38 20.53 3.85
N ARG A 32 -5.14 20.61 4.33
CA ARG A 32 -3.95 20.90 3.54
C ARG A 32 -2.86 19.91 3.89
N LEU A 33 -2.18 19.41 2.86
CA LEU A 33 -0.91 18.70 3.00
C LEU A 33 0.21 19.67 2.67
N SER A 34 1.14 19.84 3.60
CA SER A 34 2.36 20.61 3.32
C SER A 34 3.20 19.84 2.30
N PRO A 35 3.69 20.47 1.23
CA PRO A 35 4.60 19.83 0.29
C PRO A 35 5.85 19.35 1.03
N ALA A 36 6.27 18.14 0.77
CA ALA A 36 7.56 17.62 1.19
C ALA A 36 8.44 17.45 -0.06
N PRO A 37 9.68 18.00 -0.08
CA PRO A 37 10.59 17.73 -1.19
C PRO A 37 10.92 16.24 -1.24
N LEU A 38 10.99 15.67 -2.44
CA LEU A 38 11.45 14.31 -2.63
C LEU A 38 12.94 14.25 -2.34
N ALA A 39 13.35 13.41 -1.38
CA ALA A 39 14.76 13.17 -1.11
C ALA A 39 15.35 12.16 -2.11
N ARG A 40 14.55 11.16 -2.49
CA ARG A 40 14.94 10.12 -3.45
C ARG A 40 13.68 9.53 -4.11
N ILE A 41 13.80 9.17 -5.39
CA ILE A 41 12.85 8.30 -6.09
C ILE A 41 13.35 6.88 -5.92
N LEU A 42 12.46 5.95 -5.61
CA LEU A 42 12.76 4.54 -5.40
C LEU A 42 12.19 3.71 -6.54
N ASP A 43 13.01 2.82 -7.06
CA ASP A 43 12.62 1.83 -8.05
C ASP A 43 12.66 0.41 -7.46
N GLU A 44 12.10 -0.54 -8.19
CA GLU A 44 12.18 -1.97 -7.89
C GLU A 44 13.62 -2.43 -7.65
N GLY A 45 13.87 -3.10 -6.54
CA GLY A 45 15.18 -3.61 -6.17
C GLY A 45 16.10 -2.61 -5.49
N ASP A 46 15.68 -1.35 -5.34
CA ASP A 46 16.42 -0.38 -4.54
C ASP A 46 16.53 -0.82 -3.08
N MET A 47 17.58 -0.31 -2.41
CA MET A 47 17.82 -0.56 -1.00
C MET A 47 17.56 0.70 -0.18
N ILE A 48 16.87 0.53 0.94
CA ILE A 48 16.72 1.55 2.00
C ILE A 48 17.48 1.07 3.23
N GLU A 49 18.52 1.82 3.59
CA GLU A 49 19.34 1.59 4.78
C GLU A 49 18.87 2.49 5.91
N THR A 50 18.61 1.89 7.10
CA THR A 50 18.19 2.62 8.30
C THR A 50 19.23 2.54 9.43
N GLY A 51 20.44 2.08 9.11
CA GLY A 51 21.55 1.91 10.03
C GLY A 51 21.66 0.48 10.54
N ASP A 52 20.65 -0.04 11.19
CA ASP A 52 20.59 -1.40 11.72
C ASP A 52 19.79 -2.38 10.85
N ARG A 53 19.01 -1.87 9.90
CA ARG A 53 18.18 -2.66 8.97
C ARG A 53 18.34 -2.18 7.55
N SER A 54 18.19 -3.13 6.62
CA SER A 54 18.19 -2.92 5.18
C SER A 54 16.90 -3.47 4.59
N PHE A 55 16.25 -2.70 3.74
CA PHE A 55 15.00 -3.09 3.11
C PHE A 55 15.13 -3.07 1.60
N HIS A 56 14.78 -4.16 0.95
CA HIS A 56 14.59 -4.21 -0.50
C HIS A 56 13.23 -3.62 -0.88
N VAL A 57 13.21 -2.71 -1.82
CA VAL A 57 12.00 -2.17 -2.41
C VAL A 57 11.39 -3.17 -3.39
N ILE A 58 10.13 -3.48 -3.20
CA ILE A 58 9.35 -4.35 -4.06
C ILE A 58 8.15 -3.57 -4.59
N HIS A 59 7.99 -3.44 -5.89
CA HIS A 59 6.83 -2.77 -6.48
C HIS A 59 5.60 -3.69 -6.44
N LEU A 60 4.55 -3.24 -5.77
CA LEU A 60 3.31 -3.99 -5.53
C LEU A 60 2.08 -3.16 -5.98
N PRO A 61 1.97 -2.81 -7.27
CA PRO A 61 0.91 -1.96 -7.79
C PRO A 61 -0.45 -2.67 -7.75
N GLY A 62 -1.50 -1.88 -7.86
CA GLY A 62 -2.89 -2.36 -7.95
C GLY A 62 -3.81 -1.57 -7.05
N HIS A 63 -3.58 -1.57 -5.74
CA HIS A 63 -4.27 -0.64 -4.83
C HIS A 63 -3.99 0.82 -5.22
N SER A 64 -2.74 1.14 -5.50
CA SER A 64 -2.33 2.37 -6.16
C SER A 64 -1.15 2.09 -7.13
N PRO A 65 -0.90 2.95 -8.13
CA PRO A 65 0.20 2.74 -9.08
C PRO A 65 1.58 2.75 -8.44
N GLY A 66 1.75 3.51 -7.37
CA GLY A 66 3.02 3.66 -6.65
C GLY A 66 3.14 2.79 -5.41
N SER A 67 2.28 1.80 -5.21
CA SER A 67 2.36 0.91 -4.06
C SER A 67 3.65 0.11 -4.08
N ILE A 68 4.37 0.13 -2.96
CA ILE A 68 5.59 -0.66 -2.75
C ILE A 68 5.48 -1.48 -1.48
N GLY A 69 6.21 -2.58 -1.44
CA GLY A 69 6.55 -3.29 -0.21
C GLY A 69 8.03 -3.08 0.12
N LEU A 70 8.37 -3.23 1.39
CA LEU A 70 9.75 -3.19 1.86
C LEU A 70 10.06 -4.52 2.55
N LEU A 71 10.98 -5.29 1.99
CA LEU A 71 11.38 -6.60 2.50
C LEU A 71 12.70 -6.51 3.26
N ASP A 72 12.67 -6.81 4.55
CA ASP A 72 13.86 -7.09 5.36
C ASP A 72 14.15 -8.58 5.31
N GLU A 73 15.02 -9.01 4.41
CA GLU A 73 15.36 -10.43 4.24
C GLU A 73 16.03 -11.03 5.49
N ARG A 74 16.78 -10.22 6.24
CA ARG A 74 17.49 -10.68 7.45
C ARG A 74 16.52 -11.10 8.55
N ASN A 75 15.41 -10.37 8.72
CA ASN A 75 14.43 -10.62 9.76
C ASN A 75 13.18 -11.34 9.22
N GLY A 76 13.03 -11.44 7.91
CA GLY A 76 11.85 -11.99 7.26
C GLY A 76 10.62 -11.09 7.43
N ASP A 77 10.81 -9.79 7.54
CA ASP A 77 9.72 -8.81 7.71
C ASP A 77 9.37 -8.18 6.36
N LEU A 78 8.11 -8.27 5.95
CA LEU A 78 7.56 -7.56 4.80
C LEU A 78 6.66 -6.42 5.28
N LEU A 79 7.03 -5.18 5.01
CA LEU A 79 6.15 -4.02 5.18
C LEU A 79 5.32 -3.89 3.90
N ALA A 80 4.09 -4.40 3.92
CA ALA A 80 3.28 -4.58 2.72
C ALA A 80 2.36 -3.37 2.41
N GLY A 81 2.19 -2.44 3.36
CA GLY A 81 1.23 -1.34 3.21
C GLY A 81 -0.16 -1.85 2.86
N ASP A 82 -0.81 -1.18 1.92
CA ASP A 82 -2.16 -1.53 1.47
C ASP A 82 -2.17 -2.50 0.28
N ALA A 83 -1.02 -3.08 -0.06
CA ALA A 83 -0.96 -4.10 -1.11
C ALA A 83 -1.65 -5.40 -0.69
N ILE A 84 -1.67 -5.73 0.60
CA ILE A 84 -2.39 -6.90 1.14
C ILE A 84 -2.71 -6.71 2.62
N TYR A 85 -3.88 -7.17 3.04
CA TYR A 85 -4.36 -7.12 4.43
C TYR A 85 -5.59 -8.02 4.61
N ARG A 86 -6.01 -8.26 5.85
CA ARG A 86 -7.25 -9.02 6.14
C ARG A 86 -8.49 -8.26 5.68
N GLY A 87 -9.41 -8.99 5.05
CA GLY A 87 -10.69 -8.45 4.61
C GLY A 87 -10.75 -8.23 3.10
N ARG A 88 -11.65 -7.36 2.66
CA ARG A 88 -11.80 -7.04 1.25
C ARG A 88 -10.63 -6.17 0.79
N LEU A 89 -9.85 -6.68 -0.15
CA LEU A 89 -8.81 -5.90 -0.81
C LEU A 89 -9.47 -4.86 -1.74
N ILE A 90 -9.01 -3.62 -1.63
CA ILE A 90 -9.60 -2.49 -2.36
C ILE A 90 -8.81 -2.27 -3.65
N ASP A 91 -9.48 -2.50 -4.79
CA ASP A 91 -8.93 -2.40 -6.15
C ASP A 91 -9.81 -1.54 -7.08
N ASP A 92 -10.82 -0.88 -6.51
CA ASP A 92 -11.85 -0.11 -7.21
C ASP A 92 -11.83 1.41 -6.88
N LEU A 93 -10.76 1.91 -6.26
CA LEU A 93 -10.58 3.35 -6.05
C LEU A 93 -10.11 4.06 -7.33
N PRO A 94 -10.32 5.37 -7.45
CA PRO A 94 -9.70 6.16 -8.50
C PRO A 94 -8.17 5.99 -8.49
N GLY A 95 -7.61 5.44 -9.56
CA GLY A 95 -6.19 5.12 -9.68
C GLY A 95 -5.80 3.68 -9.31
N SER A 96 -6.73 2.88 -8.79
CA SER A 96 -6.51 1.44 -8.65
C SER A 96 -6.54 0.73 -10.00
N ASP A 97 -5.84 -0.41 -10.10
CA ASP A 97 -5.78 -1.26 -11.29
C ASP A 97 -5.89 -2.73 -10.87
N ALA A 98 -7.04 -3.33 -11.11
CA ALA A 98 -7.32 -4.72 -10.74
C ALA A 98 -6.40 -5.73 -11.46
N LEU A 99 -5.98 -5.44 -12.71
CA LEU A 99 -5.06 -6.31 -13.43
C LEU A 99 -3.66 -6.28 -12.82
N ALA A 100 -3.15 -5.10 -12.52
CA ALA A 100 -1.89 -4.93 -11.81
C ALA A 100 -1.96 -5.56 -10.42
N TYR A 101 -3.10 -5.45 -9.73
CA TYR A 101 -3.30 -6.05 -8.41
C TYR A 101 -3.26 -7.59 -8.46
N ARG A 102 -3.83 -8.20 -9.50
CA ARG A 102 -3.72 -9.66 -9.72
C ARG A 102 -2.25 -10.08 -9.90
N GLN A 103 -1.47 -9.33 -10.66
CA GLN A 103 -0.03 -9.58 -10.83
C GLN A 103 0.71 -9.44 -9.49
N THR A 104 0.37 -8.44 -8.69
CA THR A 104 0.89 -8.26 -7.33
C THR A 104 0.57 -9.46 -6.44
N MET A 105 -0.66 -9.99 -6.47
CA MET A 105 -1.02 -11.18 -5.70
C MET A 105 -0.22 -12.41 -6.16
N GLN A 106 -0.07 -12.62 -7.47
CA GLN A 106 0.77 -13.70 -8.01
C GLN A 106 2.23 -13.59 -7.55
N ARG A 107 2.76 -12.36 -7.54
CA ARG A 107 4.10 -12.07 -7.07
C ARG A 107 4.27 -12.36 -5.58
N LEU A 108 3.33 -11.93 -4.74
CA LEU A 108 3.36 -12.17 -3.28
C LEU A 108 3.37 -13.67 -2.93
N LEU A 109 2.81 -14.52 -3.79
CA LEU A 109 2.88 -15.98 -3.61
C LEU A 109 4.31 -16.54 -3.79
N GLN A 110 5.20 -15.81 -4.43
CA GLN A 110 6.58 -16.23 -4.74
C GLN A 110 7.62 -15.63 -3.77
N ILE A 111 7.26 -14.61 -3.01
CA ILE A 111 8.19 -13.93 -2.08
C ILE A 111 8.23 -14.73 -0.78
N GLU A 112 9.44 -14.98 -0.28
CA GLU A 112 9.67 -15.60 1.03
C GLU A 112 9.82 -14.52 2.11
N PHE A 113 9.04 -14.66 3.18
CA PHE A 113 9.08 -13.81 4.37
C PHE A 113 8.48 -14.59 5.56
N SER A 114 8.65 -14.08 6.77
CA SER A 114 8.08 -14.72 7.97
C SER A 114 6.76 -14.08 8.37
N ARG A 115 6.67 -12.75 8.26
CA ARG A 115 5.48 -11.98 8.63
C ARG A 115 5.36 -10.72 7.80
N ALA A 116 4.13 -10.29 7.55
CA ALA A 116 3.84 -9.06 6.84
C ALA A 116 3.12 -8.05 7.74
N PHE A 117 3.60 -6.82 7.71
CA PHE A 117 2.99 -5.66 8.36
C PHE A 117 2.14 -4.94 7.31
N CYS A 118 0.84 -5.00 7.50
CA CYS A 118 -0.15 -4.42 6.59
C CYS A 118 -0.49 -2.98 7.00
N GLY A 119 -0.98 -2.18 6.06
CA GLY A 119 -1.45 -0.82 6.36
C GLY A 119 -2.72 -0.80 7.21
N HIS A 120 -3.49 -1.89 7.19
CA HIS A 120 -4.70 -2.07 7.98
C HIS A 120 -4.68 -3.41 8.72
N GLY A 121 -5.22 -3.40 9.95
CA GLY A 121 -5.37 -4.60 10.77
C GLY A 121 -4.06 -5.04 11.44
N GLU A 122 -4.03 -6.32 11.77
CA GLU A 122 -2.89 -6.94 12.45
C GLU A 122 -1.87 -7.51 11.46
N THR A 123 -0.68 -7.79 11.96
CA THR A 123 0.34 -8.55 11.24
C THR A 123 -0.18 -9.92 10.82
N ILE A 124 0.17 -10.35 9.64
CA ILE A 124 -0.17 -11.66 9.08
C ILE A 124 1.10 -12.46 8.78
N ASP A 125 1.02 -13.78 8.90
CA ASP A 125 2.10 -14.66 8.51
C ASP A 125 2.05 -15.02 7.02
N GLN A 126 3.06 -15.71 6.53
CA GLN A 126 3.16 -16.10 5.13
C GLN A 126 2.01 -17.03 4.69
N ILE A 127 1.54 -17.92 5.57
CA ILE A 127 0.45 -18.85 5.26
C ILE A 127 -0.84 -18.08 5.03
N GLU A 128 -1.15 -17.19 5.94
CA GLU A 128 -2.33 -16.33 5.85
C GLU A 128 -2.28 -15.38 4.64
N LEU A 129 -1.13 -14.74 4.40
CA LEU A 129 -0.97 -13.90 3.22
C LEU A 129 -1.22 -14.68 1.93
N ARG A 130 -0.65 -15.86 1.80
CA ARG A 130 -0.87 -16.74 0.63
C ARG A 130 -2.33 -17.14 0.47
N ALA A 131 -3.05 -17.37 1.58
CA ALA A 131 -4.47 -17.68 1.53
C ALA A 131 -5.29 -16.48 1.04
N ILE A 132 -5.01 -15.26 1.53
CA ILE A 132 -5.65 -14.03 1.08
C ILE A 132 -5.39 -13.79 -0.41
N ALA A 133 -4.13 -13.90 -0.85
CA ALA A 133 -3.74 -13.69 -2.25
C ALA A 133 -4.45 -14.69 -3.19
N ARG A 134 -4.54 -15.97 -2.82
CA ARG A 134 -5.27 -16.98 -3.60
C ARG A 134 -6.76 -16.66 -3.68
N THR A 135 -7.39 -16.34 -2.53
CA THR A 135 -8.81 -15.96 -2.49
C THR A 135 -9.10 -14.79 -3.44
N TYR A 136 -8.25 -13.77 -3.45
CA TYR A 136 -8.39 -12.65 -4.38
C TYR A 136 -8.27 -13.10 -5.84
N LEU A 137 -7.28 -13.92 -6.17
CA LEU A 137 -7.08 -14.44 -7.53
C LEU A 137 -8.26 -15.29 -8.02
N ASP A 138 -8.88 -16.07 -7.13
CA ASP A 138 -10.02 -16.91 -7.44
C ASP A 138 -11.33 -16.12 -7.59
N SER A 139 -11.50 -15.02 -6.84
CA SER A 139 -12.74 -14.21 -6.84
C SER A 139 -12.82 -13.20 -7.97
N ALA A 140 -11.70 -12.83 -8.59
CA ALA A 140 -11.60 -11.80 -9.63
C ALA A 140 -11.63 -12.41 -11.05
N GLY A 141 -12.34 -13.52 -11.24
CA GLY A 141 -12.59 -14.20 -12.52
C GLY A 141 -13.94 -13.83 -13.13
#